data_4087e480fd32b4b1074369788dc6ec62
#
_entry.id   4087e480fd32b4b1074369788dc6ec62
#
_cell.length_a   1.000
_cell.length_b   1.000
_cell.length_c   1.000
_cell.angle_alpha   90.00
_cell.angle_beta   90.00
_cell.angle_gamma   90.00
#
_symmetry.space_group_name_H-M   'P 1'
#
loop_
_entity.id
_entity.type
_entity.pdbx_description
1 polymer ?
#
loop_
_entity_poly.entity_id
_entity_poly.type
_entity_poly.pdbx_seq_one_letter_code
_entity_poly.pdbx_strand_id
1 'polypeptide(L)'
;DNTSVLTIKIKSETTNMAEVEVRGRRKRYNRKENPAVALMRRVIEAKKLSDLENHPFYQFTKYQKITLARNDIDTTKLTPGKWYSEGVEKSDYNGKYVLPLTMSEVVTHHLYSKDPRKVRDMIVGQHSQGLNKLLQTGEMINTMLKEVFTDVNLYDDHIRLMQYPFPSPIGRTAISFYHFYIQDTVQVLSLI
;
A
#
# COMPACT_ATOMS: atom_id res chain seq x y z
N ASP A 1 4.50 -24.53 -67.65
CA ASP A 1 4.10 -24.29 -66.31
C ASP A 1 4.18 -22.81 -66.04
N ASN A 2 2.99 -22.15 -66.04
CA ASN A 2 2.86 -20.74 -65.74
C ASN A 2 2.46 -20.57 -64.26
N THR A 3 3.44 -20.36 -63.40
CA THR A 3 3.21 -20.08 -61.99
C THR A 3 3.07 -18.57 -61.81
N SER A 4 1.85 -18.06 -61.69
CA SER A 4 1.61 -16.65 -61.37
C SER A 4 1.65 -16.44 -59.86
N VAL A 5 2.60 -15.64 -59.38
CA VAL A 5 2.72 -15.25 -57.97
C VAL A 5 1.78 -14.08 -57.71
N LEU A 6 0.75 -14.33 -56.92
CA LEU A 6 -0.19 -13.29 -56.44
C LEU A 6 0.33 -12.67 -55.14
N THR A 7 0.79 -11.42 -55.22
CA THR A 7 1.21 -10.67 -54.02
C THR A 7 0.04 -9.85 -53.47
N ILE A 8 -0.52 -10.25 -52.33
CA ILE A 8 -1.58 -9.53 -51.65
C ILE A 8 -0.94 -8.62 -50.59
N LYS A 9 -1.06 -7.29 -50.78
CA LYS A 9 -0.66 -6.31 -49.76
C LYS A 9 -1.87 -5.99 -48.88
N ILE A 10 -1.84 -6.45 -47.63
CA ILE A 10 -2.85 -6.13 -46.63
C ILE A 10 -2.41 -4.85 -45.94
N LYS A 11 -3.18 -3.76 -46.05
CA LYS A 11 -3.06 -2.56 -45.19
C LYS A 11 -3.77 -2.84 -43.88
N SER A 12 -3.02 -2.86 -42.79
CA SER A 12 -3.61 -2.81 -41.43
C SER A 12 -4.08 -1.39 -41.16
N GLU A 13 -5.37 -1.16 -41.20
CA GLU A 13 -5.98 0.05 -40.64
C GLU A 13 -6.25 -0.18 -39.17
N THR A 14 -5.39 0.33 -38.30
CA THR A 14 -5.68 0.45 -36.88
C THR A 14 -6.66 1.60 -36.69
N THR A 15 -7.93 1.28 -36.57
CA THR A 15 -8.93 2.23 -36.11
C THR A 15 -8.71 2.43 -34.62
N ASN A 16 -8.05 3.50 -34.22
CA ASN A 16 -8.03 3.95 -32.82
C ASN A 16 -9.46 4.36 -32.45
N MET A 17 -10.22 3.43 -31.91
CA MET A 17 -11.45 3.76 -31.20
C MET A 17 -11.06 4.51 -29.92
N ALA A 18 -11.36 5.79 -29.87
CA ALA A 18 -11.26 6.55 -28.62
C ALA A 18 -12.12 5.83 -27.59
N GLU A 19 -11.51 5.48 -26.46
CA GLU A 19 -12.20 4.87 -25.34
C GLU A 19 -13.31 5.82 -24.87
N VAL A 20 -14.56 5.44 -25.11
CA VAL A 20 -15.72 6.20 -24.64
C VAL A 20 -15.92 5.84 -23.18
N GLU A 21 -15.33 6.64 -22.29
CA GLU A 21 -15.57 6.53 -20.85
C GLU A 21 -17.02 6.95 -20.54
N VAL A 22 -17.93 5.98 -20.48
CA VAL A 22 -19.31 6.21 -20.07
C VAL A 22 -19.33 6.46 -18.56
N ARG A 23 -19.19 7.69 -18.14
CA ARG A 23 -19.39 8.11 -16.75
C ARG A 23 -20.87 8.05 -16.41
N GLY A 24 -21.32 6.94 -15.86
CA GLY A 24 -22.65 6.84 -15.29
C GLY A 24 -22.88 7.94 -14.23
N ARG A 25 -24.10 8.52 -14.16
CA ARG A 25 -24.47 9.43 -13.07
C ARG A 25 -24.15 8.76 -11.74
N ARG A 26 -23.26 9.36 -10.93
CA ARG A 26 -22.93 8.87 -9.59
C ARG A 26 -24.21 8.79 -8.77
N LYS A 27 -24.66 7.59 -8.45
CA LYS A 27 -25.79 7.38 -7.54
C LYS A 27 -25.44 8.02 -6.20
N ARG A 28 -26.41 8.75 -5.59
CA ARG A 28 -26.24 9.32 -4.26
C ARG A 28 -25.92 8.19 -3.26
N TYR A 29 -24.87 8.36 -2.46
CA TYR A 29 -24.48 7.39 -1.46
C TYR A 29 -25.60 7.19 -0.43
N ASN A 30 -26.14 5.98 -0.36
CA ASN A 30 -27.18 5.61 0.60
C ASN A 30 -26.64 4.58 1.58
N ARG A 31 -26.36 5.00 2.81
CA ARG A 31 -25.82 4.10 3.85
C ARG A 31 -26.75 2.94 4.24
N LYS A 32 -28.07 3.13 4.12
CA LYS A 32 -29.05 2.15 4.58
C LYS A 32 -29.12 0.93 3.64
N GLU A 33 -28.99 1.17 2.35
CA GLU A 33 -29.17 0.14 1.31
C GLU A 33 -27.84 -0.31 0.67
N ASN A 34 -26.72 0.18 1.17
CA ASN A 34 -25.41 -0.12 0.60
C ASN A 34 -24.89 -1.46 1.11
N PRO A 35 -24.67 -2.47 0.22
CA PRO A 35 -24.17 -3.79 0.62
C PRO A 35 -22.75 -3.72 1.23
N ALA A 36 -21.93 -2.76 0.83
CA ALA A 36 -20.63 -2.54 1.44
C ALA A 36 -20.75 -2.12 2.92
N VAL A 37 -21.76 -1.31 3.25
CA VAL A 37 -22.03 -0.92 4.65
C VAL A 37 -22.52 -2.10 5.47
N ALA A 38 -23.39 -2.96 4.87
CA ALA A 38 -23.86 -4.17 5.54
C ALA A 38 -22.70 -5.13 5.83
N LEU A 39 -21.79 -5.31 4.86
CA LEU A 39 -20.56 -6.09 5.04
C LEU A 39 -19.68 -5.49 6.16
N MET A 40 -19.45 -4.18 6.16
CA MET A 40 -18.63 -3.52 7.17
C MET A 40 -19.21 -3.62 8.58
N ARG A 41 -20.53 -3.61 8.75
CA ARG A 41 -21.16 -3.90 10.06
C ARG A 41 -20.75 -5.27 10.58
N ARG A 42 -20.83 -6.30 9.73
CA ARG A 42 -20.41 -7.66 10.09
C ARG A 42 -18.92 -7.73 10.43
N VAL A 43 -18.07 -7.02 9.68
CA VAL A 43 -16.61 -6.94 9.95
C VAL A 43 -16.36 -6.29 11.32
N ILE A 44 -17.04 -5.19 11.62
CA ILE A 44 -16.91 -4.48 12.91
C ILE A 44 -17.38 -5.35 14.08
N GLU A 45 -18.46 -6.11 13.92
CA GLU A 45 -18.95 -7.05 14.92
C GLU A 45 -17.96 -8.20 15.14
N ALA A 46 -17.41 -8.77 14.04
CA ALA A 46 -16.49 -9.89 14.09
C ALA A 46 -15.06 -9.51 14.51
N LYS A 47 -14.69 -8.21 14.50
CA LYS A 47 -13.29 -7.78 14.76
C LYS A 47 -12.73 -8.31 16.08
N LYS A 48 -13.55 -8.43 17.12
CA LYS A 48 -13.14 -8.96 18.43
C LYS A 48 -12.67 -10.41 18.37
N LEU A 49 -13.20 -11.20 17.44
CA LEU A 49 -12.79 -12.60 17.25
C LEU A 49 -11.46 -12.71 16.53
N SER A 50 -11.16 -11.74 15.67
CA SER A 50 -9.95 -11.71 14.83
C SER A 50 -8.81 -10.91 15.46
N ASP A 51 -9.07 -10.19 16.56
CA ASP A 51 -8.06 -9.39 17.25
C ASP A 51 -7.04 -10.30 17.94
N LEU A 52 -5.78 -10.19 17.51
CA LEU A 52 -4.69 -11.00 18.03
C LEU A 52 -4.47 -10.81 19.53
N GLU A 53 -4.73 -9.62 20.07
CA GLU A 53 -4.57 -9.36 21.52
C GLU A 53 -5.55 -10.12 22.40
N ASN A 54 -6.59 -10.72 21.80
CA ASN A 54 -7.51 -11.60 22.53
C ASN A 54 -6.94 -13.01 22.74
N HIS A 55 -5.92 -13.39 22.00
CA HIS A 55 -5.24 -14.69 22.20
C HIS A 55 -4.25 -14.63 23.37
N PRO A 56 -4.07 -15.72 24.12
CA PRO A 56 -3.11 -15.78 25.21
C PRO A 56 -1.67 -15.58 24.74
N PHE A 57 -1.35 -16.05 23.55
CA PHE A 57 -0.06 -15.91 22.89
C PHE A 57 -0.26 -15.74 21.40
N TYR A 58 0.59 -14.91 20.79
CA TYR A 58 0.74 -14.88 19.34
C TYR A 58 2.16 -14.47 18.95
N GLN A 59 2.53 -14.83 17.74
CA GLN A 59 3.78 -14.40 17.12
C GLN A 59 3.58 -14.19 15.63
N PHE A 60 4.31 -13.25 15.09
CA PHE A 60 4.37 -13.03 13.65
C PHE A 60 5.71 -12.43 13.24
N THR A 61 6.01 -12.54 11.95
CA THR A 61 7.13 -11.84 11.35
C THR A 61 6.62 -10.62 10.61
N LYS A 62 7.11 -9.44 10.99
CA LYS A 62 6.80 -8.17 10.36
C LYS A 62 7.94 -7.80 9.40
N TYR A 63 7.61 -7.58 8.14
CA TYR A 63 8.49 -6.94 7.18
C TYR A 63 8.02 -5.50 6.96
N GLN A 64 8.92 -4.55 7.15
CA GLN A 64 8.65 -3.13 6.95
C GLN A 64 9.66 -2.56 5.95
N LYS A 65 9.14 -1.93 4.90
CA LYS A 65 9.94 -1.20 3.92
C LYS A 65 9.50 0.26 3.90
N ILE A 66 10.44 1.17 4.11
CA ILE A 66 10.20 2.60 4.08
C ILE A 66 11.11 3.20 3.01
N THR A 67 10.52 3.89 2.06
CA THR A 67 11.25 4.60 1.01
C THR A 67 10.89 6.08 1.09
N LEU A 68 11.90 6.92 1.26
CA LEU A 68 11.77 8.35 1.09
C LEU A 68 12.25 8.70 -0.32
N ALA A 69 11.39 9.34 -1.10
CA ALA A 69 11.69 9.65 -2.49
C ALA A 69 11.25 11.07 -2.85
N ARG A 70 11.95 11.68 -3.80
CA ARG A 70 11.50 12.91 -4.46
C ARG A 70 10.65 12.55 -5.66
N ASN A 71 9.44 13.08 -5.71
CA ASN A 71 8.49 12.86 -6.79
C ASN A 71 8.61 13.96 -7.87
N ASP A 72 8.09 13.67 -9.06
CA ASP A 72 8.00 14.61 -10.19
C ASP A 72 9.38 15.14 -10.64
N ILE A 73 10.30 14.21 -10.86
CA ILE A 73 11.66 14.53 -11.30
C ILE A 73 11.66 14.86 -12.79
N ASP A 74 12.22 16.02 -13.11
CA ASP A 74 12.50 16.41 -14.49
C ASP A 74 13.77 15.68 -14.98
N THR A 75 13.59 14.63 -15.75
CA THR A 75 14.69 13.79 -16.25
C THR A 75 15.62 14.52 -17.21
N THR A 76 15.17 15.63 -17.82
CA THR A 76 16.01 16.43 -18.74
C THR A 76 17.13 17.19 -18.01
N LYS A 77 16.94 17.41 -16.71
CA LYS A 77 17.92 18.10 -15.83
C LYS A 77 18.85 17.13 -15.10
N LEU A 78 18.69 15.84 -15.31
CA LEU A 78 19.56 14.85 -14.70
C LEU A 78 20.90 14.78 -15.45
N THR A 79 21.99 14.83 -14.70
CA THR A 79 23.35 14.66 -15.26
C THR A 79 23.64 13.17 -15.37
N PRO A 80 23.88 12.63 -16.56
CA PRO A 80 24.24 11.23 -16.74
C PRO A 80 25.49 10.85 -15.93
N GLY A 81 25.54 9.63 -15.41
CA GLY A 81 26.67 9.10 -14.65
C GLY A 81 26.76 9.58 -13.18
N LYS A 82 25.77 10.33 -12.72
CA LYS A 82 25.64 10.61 -11.29
C LYS A 82 24.79 9.53 -10.61
N TRP A 83 25.17 9.14 -9.38
CA TRP A 83 24.51 8.08 -8.63
C TRP A 83 22.97 8.25 -8.52
N TYR A 84 22.50 9.50 -8.48
CA TYR A 84 21.07 9.81 -8.41
C TYR A 84 20.36 9.68 -9.76
N SER A 85 21.08 9.73 -10.89
CA SER A 85 20.46 9.60 -12.21
C SER A 85 20.13 8.15 -12.56
N GLU A 86 20.88 7.20 -12.00
CA GLU A 86 20.69 5.75 -12.23
C GLU A 86 19.56 5.18 -11.38
N GLY A 87 19.19 5.88 -10.28
CA GLY A 87 18.12 5.43 -9.38
C GLY A 87 16.73 5.97 -9.71
N VAL A 88 16.55 6.69 -10.82
CA VAL A 88 15.24 7.25 -11.18
C VAL A 88 14.35 6.18 -11.76
N GLU A 89 13.19 6.00 -11.14
CA GLU A 89 12.19 5.01 -11.54
C GLU A 89 10.90 5.70 -11.99
N LYS A 90 10.13 5.04 -12.84
CA LYS A 90 8.81 5.53 -13.22
C LYS A 90 7.78 4.98 -12.26
N SER A 91 6.98 5.86 -11.66
CA SER A 91 5.91 5.46 -10.74
C SER A 91 4.77 4.78 -11.50
N ASP A 92 4.39 3.58 -11.09
CA ASP A 92 3.24 2.84 -11.64
C ASP A 92 1.91 3.54 -11.31
N TYR A 93 1.88 4.37 -10.24
CA TYR A 93 0.66 5.03 -9.78
C TYR A 93 0.25 6.21 -10.68
N ASN A 94 1.19 7.03 -11.11
CA ASN A 94 0.90 8.27 -11.85
C ASN A 94 1.77 8.49 -13.10
N GLY A 95 2.67 7.55 -13.40
CA GLY A 95 3.56 7.62 -14.55
C GLY A 95 4.66 8.67 -14.46
N LYS A 96 4.78 9.40 -13.34
CA LYS A 96 5.82 10.40 -13.12
C LYS A 96 7.12 9.73 -12.65
N TYR A 97 8.23 10.42 -12.90
CA TYR A 97 9.53 9.94 -12.45
C TYR A 97 9.77 10.26 -10.98
N VAL A 98 10.28 9.27 -10.27
CA VAL A 98 10.55 9.29 -8.83
C VAL A 98 12.02 8.95 -8.61
N LEU A 99 12.67 9.71 -7.74
CA LEU A 99 14.05 9.46 -7.31
C LEU A 99 14.03 8.97 -5.87
N PRO A 100 14.27 7.67 -5.59
CA PRO A 100 14.47 7.18 -4.24
C PRO A 100 15.73 7.81 -3.63
N LEU A 101 15.57 8.50 -2.49
CA LEU A 101 16.67 9.14 -1.76
C LEU A 101 17.24 8.21 -0.69
N THR A 102 16.36 7.49 -0.02
CA THR A 102 16.75 6.50 0.98
C THR A 102 15.70 5.39 1.06
N MET A 103 16.14 4.19 1.35
CA MET A 103 15.31 3.03 1.60
C MET A 103 15.80 2.32 2.85
N SER A 104 14.88 1.91 3.69
CA SER A 104 15.13 1.09 4.88
C SER A 104 14.18 -0.10 4.88
N GLU A 105 14.72 -1.28 5.07
CA GLU A 105 14.00 -2.53 5.18
C GLU A 105 14.36 -3.18 6.52
N VAL A 106 13.35 -3.60 7.26
CA VAL A 106 13.52 -4.24 8.56
C VAL A 106 12.60 -5.44 8.67
N VAL A 107 13.16 -6.57 9.10
CA VAL A 107 12.40 -7.78 9.44
C VAL A 107 12.45 -7.97 10.94
N THR A 108 11.29 -8.04 11.57
CA THR A 108 11.15 -8.16 13.02
C THR A 108 10.30 -9.37 13.36
N HIS A 109 10.77 -10.22 14.28
CA HIS A 109 9.92 -11.21 14.95
C HIS A 109 9.26 -10.55 16.14
N HIS A 110 7.94 -10.53 16.14
CA HIS A 110 7.10 -10.04 17.21
C HIS A 110 6.52 -11.21 18.01
N LEU A 111 6.71 -11.18 19.32
CA LEU A 111 6.16 -12.16 20.24
C LEU A 111 5.32 -11.44 21.31
N TYR A 112 4.15 -11.96 21.56
CA TYR A 112 3.23 -11.43 22.55
C TYR A 112 2.75 -12.52 23.49
N SER A 113 2.66 -12.19 24.79
CA SER A 113 2.00 -12.99 25.83
C SER A 113 1.03 -12.09 26.60
N LYS A 114 -0.19 -12.58 26.82
CA LYS A 114 -1.24 -11.83 27.51
C LYS A 114 -1.07 -11.86 29.03
N ASP A 115 -0.71 -12.99 29.59
CA ASP A 115 -0.53 -13.18 31.03
C ASP A 115 0.77 -13.94 31.34
N PRO A 116 1.76 -13.30 31.97
CA PRO A 116 1.86 -11.86 32.17
C PRO A 116 2.04 -11.12 30.83
N ARG A 117 1.49 -9.90 30.74
CA ARG A 117 1.61 -9.11 29.51
C ARG A 117 3.08 -8.80 29.22
N LYS A 118 3.59 -9.41 28.16
CA LYS A 118 4.96 -9.24 27.67
C LYS A 118 4.96 -9.12 26.16
N VAL A 119 5.74 -8.18 25.67
CA VAL A 119 5.98 -7.98 24.25
C VAL A 119 7.49 -8.04 24.02
N ARG A 120 7.91 -8.75 22.99
CA ARG A 120 9.31 -8.80 22.57
C ARG A 120 9.42 -8.69 21.07
N ASP A 121 10.15 -7.68 20.62
CA ASP A 121 10.50 -7.47 19.22
C ASP A 121 11.98 -7.82 19.03
N MET A 122 12.26 -8.69 18.05
CA MET A 122 13.61 -9.09 17.69
C MET A 122 13.85 -8.77 16.22
N ILE A 123 14.79 -7.86 15.95
CA ILE A 123 15.22 -7.58 14.59
C ILE A 123 16.05 -8.77 14.10
N VAL A 124 15.58 -9.46 13.08
CA VAL A 124 16.26 -10.62 12.48
C VAL A 124 16.96 -10.29 11.18
N GLY A 125 16.63 -9.14 10.58
CA GLY A 125 17.28 -8.65 9.39
C GLY A 125 17.02 -7.17 9.19
N GLN A 126 18.02 -6.44 8.69
CA GLN A 126 17.86 -5.05 8.29
C GLN A 126 18.75 -4.72 7.10
N HIS A 127 18.24 -3.90 6.22
CA HIS A 127 18.97 -3.37 5.09
C HIS A 127 18.63 -1.89 4.90
N SER A 128 19.65 -1.09 4.59
CA SER A 128 19.46 0.33 4.31
C SER A 128 20.37 0.75 3.18
N GLN A 129 19.84 1.56 2.26
CA GLN A 129 20.61 2.13 1.15
C GLN A 129 20.22 3.59 0.89
N GLY A 130 21.06 4.29 0.12
CA GLY A 130 20.87 5.68 -0.24
C GLY A 130 21.60 6.63 0.68
N LEU A 131 21.05 7.82 0.86
CA LEU A 131 21.67 8.93 1.61
C LEU A 131 21.99 8.60 3.06
N ASN A 132 21.41 7.54 3.63
CA ASN A 132 21.69 7.08 5.00
C ASN A 132 23.17 6.75 5.23
N LYS A 133 23.91 6.37 4.19
CA LYS A 133 25.36 6.14 4.26
C LYS A 133 26.18 7.43 4.22
N LEU A 134 25.65 8.49 3.61
CA LEU A 134 26.32 9.78 3.44
C LEU A 134 26.03 10.77 4.58
N LEU A 135 24.85 10.64 5.18
CA LEU A 135 24.46 11.46 6.31
C LEU A 135 24.61 10.59 7.56
N GLN A 136 25.59 10.87 8.40
CA GLN A 136 25.66 10.35 9.78
C GLN A 136 24.40 10.68 10.61
N THR A 137 23.44 11.31 9.99
CA THR A 137 22.09 11.68 10.42
C THR A 137 21.05 10.56 10.22
N GLY A 138 21.45 9.34 9.87
CA GLY A 138 20.54 8.22 9.68
C GLY A 138 19.63 7.95 10.88
N GLU A 139 20.11 8.25 12.09
CA GLU A 139 19.30 8.16 13.31
C GLU A 139 18.15 9.18 13.33
N MET A 140 18.37 10.39 12.83
CA MET A 140 17.33 11.43 12.81
C MET A 140 16.23 11.11 11.81
N ILE A 141 16.59 10.63 10.62
CA ILE A 141 15.61 10.18 9.62
C ILE A 141 14.87 8.93 10.12
N ASN A 142 15.58 7.97 10.70
CA ASN A 142 14.96 6.77 11.26
C ASN A 142 14.04 7.10 12.45
N THR A 143 14.40 8.05 13.28
CA THR A 143 13.56 8.52 14.39
C THR A 143 12.32 9.23 13.85
N MET A 144 12.49 10.14 12.90
CA MET A 144 11.37 10.81 12.24
C MET A 144 10.43 9.81 11.53
N LEU A 145 11.00 8.82 10.84
CA LEU A 145 10.22 7.80 10.17
C LEU A 145 9.50 6.86 11.17
N LYS A 146 10.11 6.55 12.32
CA LYS A 146 9.46 5.80 13.39
C LYS A 146 8.29 6.57 14.01
N GLU A 147 8.42 7.88 14.17
CA GLU A 147 7.34 8.72 14.67
C GLU A 147 6.19 8.89 13.68
N VAL A 148 6.52 8.95 12.38
CA VAL A 148 5.53 9.09 11.29
C VAL A 148 4.82 7.77 11.01
N PHE A 149 5.56 6.66 11.04
CA PHE A 149 5.07 5.32 10.70
C PHE A 149 5.04 4.41 11.93
N THR A 150 4.35 4.87 12.97
CA THR A 150 4.01 4.03 14.13
C THR A 150 3.20 2.82 13.66
N ASP A 151 3.35 1.70 14.33
CA ASP A 151 2.53 0.52 14.05
C ASP A 151 1.05 0.87 14.19
N VAL A 152 0.30 0.70 13.11
CA VAL A 152 -1.12 0.99 13.06
C VAL A 152 -1.89 -0.27 13.41
N ASN A 153 -2.52 -0.30 14.58
CA ASN A 153 -3.47 -1.34 14.93
C ASN A 153 -4.87 -0.95 14.43
N LEU A 154 -5.34 -1.59 13.37
CA LEU A 154 -6.68 -1.33 12.82
C LEU A 154 -7.82 -1.81 13.73
N TYR A 155 -7.53 -2.76 14.66
CA TYR A 155 -8.51 -3.25 15.62
C TYR A 155 -8.88 -2.24 16.70
N ASP A 156 -8.06 -1.21 16.90
CA ASP A 156 -8.43 -0.07 17.73
C ASP A 156 -9.54 0.76 17.08
N ASP A 157 -10.30 1.49 17.88
CA ASP A 157 -11.32 2.39 17.34
C ASP A 157 -10.74 3.64 16.70
N HIS A 158 -9.50 4.02 17.08
CA HIS A 158 -8.75 5.12 16.52
C HIS A 158 -7.32 4.69 16.21
N ILE A 159 -6.87 5.06 15.03
CA ILE A 159 -5.49 4.88 14.60
C ILE A 159 -4.77 6.22 14.69
N ARG A 160 -3.48 6.20 14.99
CA ARG A 160 -2.65 7.40 14.95
C ARG A 160 -1.86 7.44 13.66
N LEU A 161 -1.95 8.58 12.97
CA LEU A 161 -1.06 8.90 11.86
C LEU A 161 -0.35 10.19 12.25
N MET A 162 0.95 10.12 12.46
CA MET A 162 1.71 11.18 13.09
C MET A 162 1.14 11.49 14.49
N GLN A 163 0.74 12.74 14.75
CA GLN A 163 0.16 13.18 16.03
C GLN A 163 -1.38 13.20 16.02
N TYR A 164 -2.00 12.90 14.87
CA TYR A 164 -3.44 13.03 14.71
C TYR A 164 -4.15 11.68 14.89
N PRO A 165 -5.17 11.60 15.74
CA PRO A 165 -6.03 10.44 15.81
C PRO A 165 -7.04 10.46 14.66
N PHE A 166 -7.18 9.33 13.97
CA PHE A 166 -8.20 9.10 12.95
C PHE A 166 -9.09 7.94 13.38
N PRO A 167 -10.39 7.97 13.07
CA PRO A 167 -11.23 6.80 13.24
C PRO A 167 -10.67 5.62 12.45
N SER A 168 -10.56 4.45 13.05
CA SER A 168 -10.18 3.24 12.33
C SER A 168 -11.27 2.89 11.29
N PRO A 169 -10.91 2.45 10.07
CA PRO A 169 -11.90 2.03 9.07
C PRO A 169 -12.75 0.83 9.49
N ILE A 170 -12.32 0.08 10.50
CA ILE A 170 -13.09 -0.99 11.16
C ILE A 170 -13.43 -0.66 12.60
N GLY A 171 -13.26 0.59 13.02
CA GLY A 171 -13.68 1.08 14.33
C GLY A 171 -15.21 1.15 14.46
N ARG A 172 -15.71 1.22 15.68
CA ARG A 172 -17.17 1.27 15.97
C ARG A 172 -17.89 2.40 15.25
N THR A 173 -17.21 3.52 15.03
CA THR A 173 -17.77 4.71 14.40
C THR A 173 -17.46 4.81 12.88
N ALA A 174 -16.76 3.82 12.31
CA ALA A 174 -16.27 3.83 10.94
C ALA A 174 -17.35 4.19 9.91
N ILE A 175 -18.55 3.62 10.04
CA ILE A 175 -19.66 3.84 9.12
C ILE A 175 -20.11 5.30 9.09
N SER A 176 -19.89 6.06 10.17
CA SER A 176 -20.23 7.48 10.22
C SER A 176 -19.21 8.36 9.50
N PHE A 177 -17.95 7.95 9.50
CA PHE A 177 -16.85 8.74 8.93
C PHE A 177 -16.50 8.36 7.50
N TYR A 178 -16.66 7.07 7.12
CA TYR A 178 -16.22 6.55 5.83
C TYR A 178 -17.38 6.22 4.90
N HIS A 179 -17.13 6.34 3.61
CA HIS A 179 -17.97 5.79 2.56
C HIS A 179 -17.34 4.49 2.05
N PHE A 180 -18.09 3.40 2.09
CA PHE A 180 -17.65 2.07 1.70
C PHE A 180 -18.23 1.67 0.36
N TYR A 181 -17.41 1.06 -0.50
CA TYR A 181 -17.79 0.56 -1.81
C TYR A 181 -17.20 -0.83 -2.01
N ILE A 182 -17.95 -1.75 -2.58
CA ILE A 182 -17.42 -3.02 -3.06
C ILE A 182 -16.91 -2.75 -4.47
N GLN A 183 -15.61 -2.94 -4.67
CA GLN A 183 -14.98 -2.77 -5.97
C GLN A 183 -14.99 -4.08 -6.74
N ASP A 184 -14.68 -5.19 -6.06
CA ASP A 184 -14.62 -6.52 -6.66
C ASP A 184 -14.83 -7.60 -5.59
N THR A 185 -15.11 -8.83 -6.06
CA THR A 185 -15.30 -10.00 -5.20
C THR A 185 -14.44 -11.14 -5.74
N VAL A 186 -13.51 -11.62 -4.91
CA VAL A 186 -12.67 -12.78 -5.24
C VAL A 186 -13.15 -13.98 -4.47
N GLN A 187 -13.41 -15.09 -5.16
CA GLN A 187 -13.64 -16.37 -4.52
C GLN A 187 -12.31 -17.00 -4.12
N VAL A 188 -12.03 -17.07 -2.82
CA VAL A 188 -10.91 -17.86 -2.31
C VAL A 188 -11.38 -19.29 -2.19
N LEU A 189 -10.88 -20.16 -3.07
CA LEU A 189 -11.03 -21.61 -2.89
C LEU A 189 -10.30 -21.97 -1.59
N SER A 190 -11.07 -22.31 -0.55
CA SER A 190 -10.49 -22.88 0.65
C SER A 190 -9.85 -24.21 0.26
N LEU A 191 -8.53 -24.28 0.28
CA LEU A 191 -7.82 -25.55 0.31
C LEU A 191 -8.17 -26.22 1.65
N ILE A 192 -9.00 -27.26 1.56
CA ILE A 192 -9.27 -28.18 2.66
C ILE A 192 -8.03 -29.06 2.84
#